data_e069e66f07a8e1c1542f380d35645cb0
#
_entry.id   e069e66f07a8e1c1542f380d35645cb0
#
_cell.length_a   1.000
_cell.length_b   1.000
_cell.length_c   1.000
_cell.angle_alpha   90.00
_cell.angle_beta   90.00
_cell.angle_gamma   90.00
#
_symmetry.space_group_name_H-M   'P 1'
#
loop_
_entity.id
_entity.type
_entity.pdbx_description
1 polymer ?
#
loop_
_entity_poly.entity_id
_entity_poly.type
_entity_poly.pdbx_seq_one_letter_code
_entity_poly.pdbx_strand_id
1 'polypeptide(L)'
;MTDPTPEANPLGKHKAELPDPDNPNLEAGKPENGDVLVETIEGGIGDARERRRDITEHTARAIARVVANALGDEGRYLDAFARTGSGEYALLSEEYLEVYNDPTTPAQVRTWIDWLGTYLVMRDFPDTSRQYMGFGRDPDLSRLLIPQWPRFGDNRQLVYVPATKTGDDIQELAAGLGALIEKHGDSLRAFLRLGDVDASSPNLMESFEQTFCGTYLDMEDVVLNVTEMADWETELRQWAMERGIAGAVSIDRATIEEQTREVYDIVELEGRCHVFYR
;
A
#
# COMPACT_ATOMS: atom_id res chain seq x y z
N MET A 1 44.94 -26.53 14.17
CA MET A 1 43.77 -26.00 14.89
C MET A 1 43.60 -24.60 14.35
N THR A 2 42.75 -24.45 13.35
CA THR A 2 42.36 -23.16 12.75
C THR A 2 41.19 -22.64 13.56
N ASP A 3 41.36 -21.49 14.20
CA ASP A 3 40.25 -20.74 14.80
C ASP A 3 39.14 -20.50 13.77
N PRO A 4 37.89 -20.71 14.13
CA PRO A 4 36.81 -20.34 13.25
C PRO A 4 36.80 -18.82 13.11
N THR A 5 36.89 -18.34 11.89
CA THR A 5 36.67 -16.93 11.53
C THR A 5 35.30 -16.56 12.08
N PRO A 6 35.15 -15.43 12.82
CA PRO A 6 33.81 -15.00 13.23
C PRO A 6 32.96 -14.77 11.98
N GLU A 7 31.77 -15.40 11.94
CA GLU A 7 30.80 -15.19 10.88
C GLU A 7 30.54 -13.68 10.73
N ALA A 8 30.60 -13.21 9.50
CA ALA A 8 30.39 -11.81 9.19
C ALA A 8 29.00 -11.39 9.65
N ASN A 9 28.92 -10.31 10.41
CA ASN A 9 27.66 -9.69 10.81
C ASN A 9 26.76 -9.48 9.58
N PRO A 10 25.58 -10.12 9.51
CA PRO A 10 24.70 -10.07 8.32
C PRO A 10 24.19 -8.66 8.00
N LEU A 11 24.27 -7.72 8.91
CA LEU A 11 23.87 -6.34 8.72
C LEU A 11 25.03 -5.38 8.40
N GLY A 12 26.26 -5.91 8.23
CA GLY A 12 27.41 -5.11 7.84
C GLY A 12 27.97 -4.20 8.95
N LYS A 13 28.45 -3.04 8.59
CA LYS A 13 29.20 -2.15 9.49
C LYS A 13 28.31 -1.62 10.59
N HIS A 14 28.78 -1.66 11.82
CA HIS A 14 28.14 -1.08 13.02
C HIS A 14 26.86 -1.75 13.53
N LYS A 15 26.49 -2.92 13.00
CA LYS A 15 25.25 -3.60 13.39
C LYS A 15 25.55 -4.73 14.38
N ALA A 16 24.68 -4.92 15.35
CA ALA A 16 24.67 -6.09 16.20
C ALA A 16 24.27 -7.32 15.40
N GLU A 17 24.68 -8.50 15.81
CA GLU A 17 24.20 -9.74 15.18
C GLU A 17 22.69 -9.85 15.29
N LEU A 18 22.05 -10.20 14.18
CA LEU A 18 20.62 -10.54 14.19
C LEU A 18 20.42 -11.86 14.95
N PRO A 19 19.28 -11.99 15.64
CA PRO A 19 18.94 -13.26 16.26
C PRO A 19 18.90 -14.37 15.21
N ASP A 20 19.65 -15.42 15.41
CA ASP A 20 19.51 -16.67 14.67
C ASP A 20 18.36 -17.46 15.30
N PRO A 21 17.24 -17.66 14.61
CA PRO A 21 16.09 -18.37 15.16
C PRO A 21 16.41 -19.84 15.53
N ASP A 22 17.45 -20.40 14.95
CA ASP A 22 17.91 -21.76 15.25
C ASP A 22 19.00 -21.79 16.36
N ASN A 23 19.43 -20.61 16.85
CA ASN A 23 20.43 -20.49 17.88
C ASN A 23 19.81 -20.07 19.22
N PRO A 24 19.73 -20.95 20.21
CA PRO A 24 19.16 -20.64 21.51
C PRO A 24 20.01 -19.67 22.36
N ASN A 25 21.24 -19.30 21.91
CA ASN A 25 22.12 -18.38 22.62
C ASN A 25 22.23 -17.05 21.88
N LEU A 26 21.13 -16.30 21.80
CA LEU A 26 21.11 -14.95 21.26
C LEU A 26 21.78 -13.97 22.21
N GLU A 27 23.07 -13.80 22.08
CA GLU A 27 23.83 -12.81 22.84
C GLU A 27 23.70 -11.41 22.21
N ALA A 28 22.61 -10.74 22.53
CA ALA A 28 22.63 -9.28 22.63
C ALA A 28 22.52 -8.92 24.11
N GLY A 29 23.56 -9.08 24.83
CA GLY A 29 23.74 -8.57 26.20
C GLY A 29 23.03 -9.29 27.34
N LYS A 30 22.00 -10.11 27.12
CA LYS A 30 21.41 -11.05 28.09
C LYS A 30 20.70 -12.19 27.36
N PRO A 31 21.15 -13.45 27.48
CA PRO A 31 20.55 -14.60 26.76
C PRO A 31 19.07 -14.82 27.02
N GLU A 32 18.61 -14.59 28.23
CA GLU A 32 17.18 -14.75 28.61
C GLU A 32 16.22 -13.79 27.90
N ASN A 33 16.69 -12.62 27.43
CA ASN A 33 15.83 -11.64 26.76
C ASN A 33 15.66 -11.93 25.25
N GLY A 34 16.59 -12.63 24.63
CA GLY A 34 16.54 -12.99 23.21
C GLY A 34 15.47 -14.03 22.94
N ASP A 35 15.46 -15.13 23.68
CA ASP A 35 14.49 -16.21 23.54
C ASP A 35 13.05 -15.73 23.77
N VAL A 36 12.84 -14.88 24.79
CA VAL A 36 11.53 -14.30 25.08
C VAL A 36 11.05 -13.41 23.94
N LEU A 37 11.94 -12.67 23.28
CA LEU A 37 11.57 -11.83 22.12
C LEU A 37 11.17 -12.69 20.92
N VAL A 38 11.94 -13.72 20.61
CA VAL A 38 11.64 -14.66 19.51
C VAL A 38 10.29 -15.35 19.75
N GLU A 39 10.08 -15.91 20.96
CA GLU A 39 8.79 -16.53 21.33
C GLU A 39 7.62 -15.54 21.23
N THR A 40 7.81 -14.30 21.66
CA THR A 40 6.79 -13.24 21.56
C THR A 40 6.46 -12.92 20.11
N ILE A 41 7.46 -12.84 19.24
CA ILE A 41 7.28 -12.54 17.82
C ILE A 41 6.57 -13.70 17.12
N GLU A 42 7.12 -14.92 17.24
CA GLU A 42 6.57 -16.09 16.55
C GLU A 42 5.17 -16.45 17.05
N GLY A 43 4.95 -16.39 18.37
CA GLY A 43 3.62 -16.59 18.96
C GLY A 43 2.60 -15.55 18.49
N GLY A 44 3.02 -14.28 18.42
CA GLY A 44 2.16 -13.19 17.96
C GLY A 44 1.83 -13.27 16.46
N ILE A 45 2.79 -13.68 15.63
CA ILE A 45 2.57 -13.93 14.19
C ILE A 45 1.67 -15.15 13.99
N GLY A 46 1.88 -16.24 14.74
CA GLY A 46 1.04 -17.42 14.70
C GLY A 46 -0.42 -17.09 15.03
N ASP A 47 -0.67 -16.33 16.12
CA ASP A 47 -2.01 -15.88 16.52
C ASP A 47 -2.66 -14.96 15.45
N ALA A 48 -1.87 -14.08 14.82
CA ALA A 48 -2.34 -13.22 13.73
C ALA A 48 -2.80 -14.03 12.52
N ARG A 49 -2.02 -15.06 12.11
CA ARG A 49 -2.37 -15.97 11.02
C ARG A 49 -3.63 -16.77 11.30
N GLU A 50 -3.74 -17.39 12.49
CA GLU A 50 -4.91 -18.17 12.87
C GLU A 50 -6.19 -17.33 12.87
N ARG A 51 -6.11 -16.11 13.39
CA ARG A 51 -7.26 -15.20 13.51
C ARG A 51 -7.48 -14.34 12.27
N ARG A 52 -6.66 -14.47 11.26
CA ARG A 52 -6.72 -13.67 10.02
C ARG A 52 -6.80 -12.17 10.31
N ARG A 53 -5.87 -11.67 11.11
CA ARG A 53 -5.75 -10.27 11.50
C ARG A 53 -4.30 -9.84 11.56
N ASP A 54 -4.06 -8.55 11.80
CA ASP A 54 -2.72 -8.05 12.03
C ASP A 54 -2.14 -8.53 13.35
N ILE A 55 -0.80 -8.42 13.45
CA ILE A 55 -0.11 -8.56 14.73
C ILE A 55 -0.55 -7.48 15.70
N THR A 56 -0.38 -7.75 16.99
CA THR A 56 -0.64 -6.76 18.04
C THR A 56 0.49 -5.74 18.13
N GLU A 57 0.22 -4.58 18.75
CA GLU A 57 1.28 -3.60 19.10
C GLU A 57 2.42 -4.24 19.89
N HIS A 58 2.11 -5.14 20.80
CA HIS A 58 3.11 -5.84 21.60
C HIS A 58 4.09 -6.63 20.71
N THR A 59 3.58 -7.38 19.75
CA THR A 59 4.39 -8.13 18.78
C THR A 59 5.17 -7.17 17.87
N ALA A 60 4.54 -6.11 17.36
CA ALA A 60 5.20 -5.10 16.53
C ALA A 60 6.37 -4.43 17.27
N ARG A 61 6.21 -4.11 18.55
CA ARG A 61 7.26 -3.55 19.40
C ARG A 61 8.40 -4.54 19.66
N ALA A 62 8.10 -5.84 19.79
CA ALA A 62 9.12 -6.88 19.90
C ALA A 62 9.97 -6.98 18.63
N ILE A 63 9.33 -6.98 17.44
CA ILE A 63 10.05 -6.96 16.16
C ILE A 63 10.92 -5.69 16.05
N ALA A 64 10.35 -4.52 16.32
CA ALA A 64 11.07 -3.26 16.27
C ALA A 64 12.31 -3.25 17.20
N ARG A 65 12.20 -3.88 18.38
CA ARG A 65 13.33 -4.03 19.31
C ARG A 65 14.45 -4.86 18.69
N VAL A 66 14.13 -5.97 18.06
CA VAL A 66 15.13 -6.84 17.40
C VAL A 66 15.83 -6.08 16.28
N VAL A 67 15.07 -5.39 15.41
CA VAL A 67 15.61 -4.65 14.27
C VAL A 67 16.45 -3.45 14.75
N ALA A 68 15.98 -2.71 15.75
CA ALA A 68 16.75 -1.61 16.35
C ALA A 68 18.09 -2.08 16.94
N ASN A 69 18.08 -3.21 17.66
CA ASN A 69 19.31 -3.79 18.20
C ASN A 69 20.31 -4.16 17.10
N ALA A 70 19.81 -4.65 15.96
CA ALA A 70 20.63 -5.00 14.81
C ALA A 70 21.23 -3.76 14.12
N LEU A 71 20.51 -2.65 14.07
CA LEU A 71 20.97 -1.37 13.54
C LEU A 71 21.89 -0.59 14.51
N GLY A 72 21.83 -0.90 15.80
CA GLY A 72 22.60 -0.17 16.82
C GLY A 72 22.20 1.31 16.89
N ASP A 73 23.18 2.20 16.80
CA ASP A 73 22.94 3.66 16.90
C ASP A 73 22.10 4.22 15.73
N GLU A 74 22.00 3.51 14.61
CA GLU A 74 21.20 3.89 13.45
C GLU A 74 19.72 3.56 13.64
N GLY A 75 19.36 2.63 14.56
CA GLY A 75 17.99 2.19 14.83
C GLY A 75 17.23 3.02 15.87
N ARG A 76 17.48 4.31 15.98
CA ARG A 76 16.96 5.18 17.06
C ARG A 76 15.44 5.34 17.07
N TYR A 77 14.80 5.40 15.90
CA TYR A 77 13.34 5.56 15.79
C TYR A 77 12.62 4.25 16.11
N LEU A 78 13.16 3.12 15.63
CA LEU A 78 12.65 1.79 15.99
C LEU A 78 12.84 1.48 17.47
N ASP A 79 13.96 1.89 18.08
CA ASP A 79 14.17 1.73 19.54
C ASP A 79 13.18 2.60 20.33
N ALA A 80 12.92 3.84 19.90
CA ALA A 80 11.91 4.68 20.51
C ALA A 80 10.50 4.07 20.37
N PHE A 81 10.14 3.57 19.18
CA PHE A 81 8.88 2.87 18.95
C PHE A 81 8.77 1.59 19.81
N ALA A 82 9.80 0.78 19.88
CA ALA A 82 9.83 -0.42 20.72
C ALA A 82 9.56 -0.11 22.20
N ARG A 83 9.97 1.06 22.69
CA ARG A 83 9.69 1.51 24.07
C ARG A 83 8.31 2.09 24.26
N THR A 84 7.81 2.87 23.33
CA THR A 84 6.62 3.73 23.51
C THR A 84 5.40 3.29 22.71
N GLY A 85 5.56 2.50 21.65
CA GLY A 85 4.53 2.21 20.65
C GLY A 85 4.23 3.37 19.72
N SER A 86 4.95 4.49 19.83
CA SER A 86 4.72 5.71 19.06
C SER A 86 5.86 5.98 18.09
N GLY A 87 5.53 6.52 16.91
CA GLY A 87 6.49 6.88 15.87
C GLY A 87 5.78 7.12 14.55
N GLU A 88 6.37 7.94 13.68
CA GLU A 88 5.86 8.23 12.34
C GLU A 88 6.33 7.14 11.37
N TYR A 89 5.42 6.63 10.53
CA TYR A 89 5.73 5.58 9.55
C TYR A 89 6.96 5.91 8.71
N ALA A 90 7.07 7.13 8.19
CA ALA A 90 8.18 7.53 7.32
C ALA A 90 9.55 7.33 7.97
N LEU A 91 9.70 7.70 9.24
CA LEU A 91 10.95 7.57 9.98
C LEU A 91 11.27 6.12 10.35
N LEU A 92 10.23 5.36 10.73
CA LEU A 92 10.39 3.94 11.06
C LEU A 92 10.68 3.10 9.81
N SER A 93 10.09 3.45 8.66
CA SER A 93 10.30 2.71 7.42
C SER A 93 11.71 2.88 6.86
N GLU A 94 12.33 4.04 6.98
CA GLU A 94 13.72 4.24 6.59
C GLU A 94 14.66 3.26 7.31
N GLU A 95 14.47 3.09 8.63
CA GLU A 95 15.30 2.19 9.43
C GLU A 95 15.01 0.70 9.14
N TYR A 96 13.76 0.25 9.15
CA TYR A 96 13.49 -1.18 8.94
C TYR A 96 13.75 -1.64 7.50
N LEU A 97 13.56 -0.76 6.50
CA LEU A 97 13.84 -1.11 5.11
C LEU A 97 15.33 -1.27 4.82
N GLU A 98 16.20 -0.63 5.58
CA GLU A 98 17.63 -0.87 5.49
C GLU A 98 17.96 -2.34 5.78
N VAL A 99 17.37 -2.90 6.85
CA VAL A 99 17.52 -4.32 7.20
C VAL A 99 16.80 -5.21 6.20
N TYR A 100 15.59 -4.85 5.79
CA TYR A 100 14.78 -5.62 4.84
C TYR A 100 15.48 -5.81 3.49
N ASN A 101 16.11 -4.75 2.97
CA ASN A 101 16.77 -4.75 1.67
C ASN A 101 18.20 -5.32 1.69
N ASP A 102 18.78 -5.54 2.87
CA ASP A 102 20.12 -6.15 2.99
C ASP A 102 20.03 -7.62 2.51
N PRO A 103 20.78 -8.01 1.43
CA PRO A 103 20.73 -9.37 0.89
C PRO A 103 21.15 -10.45 1.88
N THR A 104 21.90 -10.08 2.94
CA THR A 104 22.38 -11.01 3.97
C THR A 104 21.38 -11.21 5.11
N THR A 105 20.31 -10.44 5.17
CA THR A 105 19.27 -10.59 6.20
C THR A 105 18.56 -11.94 6.06
N PRO A 106 18.46 -12.74 7.13
CA PRO A 106 17.74 -14.01 7.12
C PRO A 106 16.28 -13.86 6.70
N ALA A 107 15.76 -14.84 5.94
CA ALA A 107 14.39 -14.84 5.43
C ALA A 107 13.34 -14.68 6.55
N GLN A 108 13.58 -15.28 7.71
CA GLN A 108 12.69 -15.17 8.86
C GLN A 108 12.64 -13.74 9.41
N VAL A 109 13.77 -13.06 9.50
CA VAL A 109 13.81 -11.65 9.94
C VAL A 109 13.09 -10.75 8.94
N ARG A 110 13.22 -11.01 7.64
CA ARG A 110 12.44 -10.31 6.61
C ARG A 110 10.96 -10.53 6.80
N THR A 111 10.52 -11.74 7.08
CA THR A 111 9.12 -12.03 7.41
C THR A 111 8.64 -11.25 8.63
N TRP A 112 9.45 -11.13 9.68
CA TRP A 112 9.11 -10.31 10.83
C TRP A 112 8.96 -8.82 10.46
N ILE A 113 9.87 -8.32 9.62
CA ILE A 113 9.81 -6.93 9.13
C ILE A 113 8.59 -6.72 8.23
N ASP A 114 8.21 -7.67 7.40
CA ASP A 114 6.96 -7.63 6.61
C ASP A 114 5.74 -7.43 7.54
N TRP A 115 5.67 -8.18 8.62
CA TRP A 115 4.61 -8.03 9.61
C TRP A 115 4.64 -6.67 10.31
N LEU A 116 5.83 -6.20 10.70
CA LEU A 116 6.00 -4.87 11.29
C LEU A 116 5.56 -3.76 10.32
N GLY A 117 6.05 -3.79 9.08
CA GLY A 117 5.69 -2.82 8.06
C GLY A 117 4.20 -2.82 7.78
N THR A 118 3.58 -4.01 7.64
CA THR A 118 2.14 -4.15 7.48
C THR A 118 1.36 -3.54 8.65
N TYR A 119 1.76 -3.83 9.89
CA TYR A 119 1.15 -3.24 11.08
C TYR A 119 1.23 -1.70 11.06
N LEU A 120 2.39 -1.14 10.73
CA LEU A 120 2.59 0.30 10.66
C LEU A 120 1.77 0.96 9.55
N VAL A 121 1.70 0.34 8.37
CA VAL A 121 0.86 0.80 7.26
C VAL A 121 -0.61 0.78 7.65
N MET A 122 -1.11 -0.30 8.24
CA MET A 122 -2.50 -0.40 8.70
C MET A 122 -2.86 0.62 9.78
N ARG A 123 -1.93 0.90 10.67
CA ARG A 123 -2.11 1.91 11.71
C ARG A 123 -2.24 3.32 11.12
N ASP A 124 -1.33 3.68 10.21
CA ASP A 124 -1.19 5.05 9.71
C ASP A 124 -2.02 5.30 8.43
N PHE A 125 -2.30 4.25 7.66
CA PHE A 125 -3.05 4.31 6.39
C PHE A 125 -4.13 3.21 6.31
N PRO A 126 -5.11 3.21 7.23
CA PRO A 126 -6.05 2.08 7.37
C PRO A 126 -6.91 1.84 6.13
N ASP A 127 -7.24 2.87 5.38
CA ASP A 127 -8.10 2.75 4.19
C ASP A 127 -7.37 2.14 3.00
N THR A 128 -6.06 2.35 2.90
CA THR A 128 -5.22 1.84 1.80
C THR A 128 -4.87 0.36 2.01
N SER A 129 -4.51 -0.03 3.23
CA SER A 129 -3.98 -1.36 3.52
C SER A 129 -5.00 -2.49 3.40
N ARG A 130 -6.29 -2.21 3.61
CA ARG A 130 -7.36 -3.22 3.60
C ARG A 130 -7.55 -3.91 2.26
N GLN A 131 -7.26 -3.24 1.17
CA GLN A 131 -7.45 -3.78 -0.19
C GLN A 131 -6.41 -4.86 -0.54
N TYR A 132 -5.21 -4.78 0.06
CA TYR A 132 -4.05 -5.60 -0.33
C TYR A 132 -3.73 -6.74 0.65
N MET A 133 -4.35 -6.73 1.82
CA MET A 133 -4.16 -7.77 2.82
C MET A 133 -4.98 -9.03 2.48
N GLY A 134 -4.34 -9.96 1.85
CA GLY A 134 -4.87 -11.33 1.76
C GLY A 134 -4.76 -12.01 3.12
N PHE A 135 -5.82 -11.97 3.91
CA PHE A 135 -5.89 -12.66 5.20
C PHE A 135 -5.40 -14.10 5.09
N GLY A 136 -4.43 -14.49 5.90
CA GLY A 136 -3.87 -15.84 5.96
C GLY A 136 -2.66 -16.08 5.06
N ARG A 137 -2.08 -15.04 4.44
CA ARG A 137 -0.77 -15.07 3.78
C ARG A 137 0.23 -14.27 4.59
N ASP A 138 1.51 -14.57 4.40
CA ASP A 138 2.56 -13.70 4.92
C ASP A 138 2.46 -12.32 4.27
N PRO A 139 2.58 -11.25 5.04
CA PRO A 139 2.63 -9.90 4.51
C PRO A 139 3.75 -9.75 3.49
N ASP A 140 3.52 -8.91 2.50
CA ASP A 140 4.51 -8.57 1.47
C ASP A 140 4.43 -7.06 1.22
N LEU A 141 5.40 -6.33 1.75
CA LEU A 141 5.44 -4.87 1.65
C LEU A 141 5.49 -4.35 0.21
N SER A 142 6.01 -5.16 -0.73
CA SER A 142 6.04 -4.78 -2.14
C SER A 142 4.64 -4.71 -2.77
N ARG A 143 3.66 -5.31 -2.12
CA ARG A 143 2.25 -5.35 -2.56
C ARG A 143 1.36 -4.37 -1.80
N LEU A 144 1.89 -3.73 -0.76
CA LEU A 144 1.18 -2.71 0.01
C LEU A 144 1.40 -1.36 -0.63
N LEU A 145 0.37 -0.78 -1.21
CA LEU A 145 0.42 0.55 -1.77
C LEU A 145 0.09 1.59 -0.70
N ILE A 146 0.93 2.60 -0.58
CA ILE A 146 0.75 3.72 0.35
C ILE A 146 0.67 5.04 -0.39
N PRO A 147 -0.12 6.01 0.10
CA PRO A 147 -0.22 7.33 -0.51
C PRO A 147 1.07 8.12 -0.33
N GLN A 148 1.52 8.73 -1.40
CA GLN A 148 2.65 9.66 -1.44
C GLN A 148 2.27 10.95 -2.18
N TRP A 149 2.97 12.04 -1.86
CA TRP A 149 2.68 13.37 -2.39
C TRP A 149 3.91 13.99 -3.07
N PRO A 150 4.48 13.37 -4.12
CA PRO A 150 5.60 13.93 -4.82
C PRO A 150 5.26 15.26 -5.47
N ARG A 151 6.31 16.04 -5.78
CA ARG A 151 6.18 17.31 -6.49
C ARG A 151 6.33 17.11 -7.99
N PHE A 152 5.37 17.65 -8.74
CA PHE A 152 5.39 17.76 -10.20
C PHE A 152 5.41 19.25 -10.56
N GLY A 153 6.60 19.80 -10.82
CA GLY A 153 6.77 21.25 -10.90
C GLY A 153 6.42 21.94 -9.58
N ASP A 154 5.49 22.89 -9.62
CA ASP A 154 5.04 23.61 -8.43
C ASP A 154 3.90 22.91 -7.65
N ASN A 155 3.31 21.86 -8.20
CA ASN A 155 2.16 21.17 -7.63
C ASN A 155 2.55 19.84 -6.96
N ARG A 156 1.88 19.52 -5.85
CA ARG A 156 1.90 18.19 -5.26
C ARG A 156 0.71 17.38 -5.77
N GLN A 157 0.94 16.10 -6.03
CA GLN A 157 -0.12 15.20 -6.47
C GLN A 157 -0.08 13.91 -5.67
N LEU A 158 -1.27 13.42 -5.31
CA LEU A 158 -1.42 12.10 -4.72
C LEU A 158 -1.09 11.02 -5.75
N VAL A 159 -0.22 10.10 -5.37
CA VAL A 159 0.06 8.83 -6.07
C VAL A 159 0.19 7.72 -5.04
N TYR A 160 -0.02 6.47 -5.46
CA TYR A 160 0.19 5.31 -4.61
C TYR A 160 1.43 4.55 -5.09
N VAL A 161 2.27 4.15 -4.14
CA VAL A 161 3.51 3.40 -4.41
C VAL A 161 3.68 2.28 -3.40
N PRO A 162 4.41 1.21 -3.72
CA PRO A 162 4.75 0.17 -2.75
C PRO A 162 5.39 0.72 -1.48
N ALA A 163 5.04 0.17 -0.32
CA ALA A 163 5.56 0.58 0.97
C ALA A 163 7.09 0.43 1.11
N THR A 164 7.71 -0.34 0.22
CA THR A 164 9.16 -0.51 0.13
C THR A 164 9.90 0.64 -0.56
N LYS A 165 9.18 1.58 -1.19
CA LYS A 165 9.80 2.72 -1.88
C LYS A 165 10.29 3.76 -0.89
N THR A 166 11.53 4.20 -1.08
CA THR A 166 12.17 5.27 -0.28
C THR A 166 11.87 6.66 -0.84
N GLY A 167 12.28 7.70 -0.11
CA GLY A 167 12.15 9.08 -0.56
C GLY A 167 12.87 9.38 -1.88
N ASP A 168 14.03 8.78 -2.10
CA ASP A 168 14.81 8.96 -3.34
C ASP A 168 14.11 8.28 -4.52
N ASP A 169 13.58 7.06 -4.35
CA ASP A 169 12.77 6.36 -5.37
C ASP A 169 11.55 7.20 -5.78
N ILE A 170 10.90 7.85 -4.81
CA ILE A 170 9.72 8.69 -5.06
C ILE A 170 10.08 9.95 -5.84
N GLN A 171 11.25 10.54 -5.60
CA GLN A 171 11.72 11.69 -6.36
C GLN A 171 12.09 11.33 -7.81
N GLU A 172 12.76 10.19 -8.02
CA GLU A 172 13.04 9.67 -9.35
C GLU A 172 11.75 9.35 -10.11
N LEU A 173 10.80 8.70 -9.45
CA LEU A 173 9.47 8.42 -9.98
C LEU A 173 8.76 9.70 -10.41
N ALA A 174 8.79 10.75 -9.57
CA ALA A 174 8.16 12.04 -9.89
C ALA A 174 8.73 12.67 -11.16
N ALA A 175 10.06 12.60 -11.35
CA ALA A 175 10.70 13.08 -12.56
C ALA A 175 10.24 12.31 -13.81
N GLY A 176 10.13 10.98 -13.72
CA GLY A 176 9.63 10.13 -14.80
C GLY A 176 8.16 10.38 -15.15
N LEU A 177 7.31 10.48 -14.14
CA LEU A 177 5.86 10.71 -14.33
C LEU A 177 5.54 12.11 -14.84
N GLY A 178 6.38 13.11 -14.57
CA GLY A 178 6.15 14.49 -15.00
C GLY A 178 5.93 14.62 -16.50
N ALA A 179 6.77 13.99 -17.31
CA ALA A 179 6.63 13.97 -18.76
C ALA A 179 5.36 13.24 -19.26
N LEU A 180 4.95 12.17 -18.57
CA LEU A 180 3.73 11.43 -18.87
C LEU A 180 2.48 12.25 -18.53
N ILE A 181 2.49 12.93 -17.39
CA ILE A 181 1.39 13.84 -16.97
C ILE A 181 1.27 15.01 -17.95
N GLU A 182 2.39 15.59 -18.39
CA GLU A 182 2.34 16.67 -19.40
C GLU A 182 1.70 16.19 -20.71
N LYS A 183 1.96 14.96 -21.12
CA LYS A 183 1.42 14.37 -22.35
C LYS A 183 -0.06 13.97 -22.24
N HIS A 184 -0.46 13.34 -21.13
CA HIS A 184 -1.79 12.75 -20.96
C HIS A 184 -2.76 13.61 -20.12
N GLY A 185 -2.25 14.68 -19.48
CA GLY A 185 -3.04 15.66 -18.75
C GLY A 185 -3.74 15.09 -17.52
N ASP A 186 -4.95 15.61 -17.26
CA ASP A 186 -5.71 15.32 -16.05
C ASP A 186 -6.24 13.90 -15.99
N SER A 187 -6.41 13.22 -17.13
CA SER A 187 -6.84 11.82 -17.14
C SER A 187 -5.80 10.89 -16.48
N LEU A 188 -4.51 11.08 -16.78
CA LEU A 188 -3.46 10.32 -16.10
C LEU A 188 -3.33 10.74 -14.63
N ARG A 189 -3.48 12.03 -14.32
CA ARG A 189 -3.51 12.50 -12.92
C ARG A 189 -4.64 11.88 -12.12
N ALA A 190 -5.81 11.70 -12.72
CA ALA A 190 -6.94 11.03 -12.11
C ALA A 190 -6.67 9.53 -11.90
N PHE A 191 -6.09 8.85 -12.90
CA PHE A 191 -5.71 7.44 -12.80
C PHE A 191 -4.73 7.18 -11.64
N LEU A 192 -3.71 8.00 -11.49
CA LEU A 192 -2.73 7.90 -10.42
C LEU A 192 -3.31 8.10 -9.00
N ARG A 193 -4.54 8.61 -8.88
CA ARG A 193 -5.25 8.75 -7.59
C ARG A 193 -6.02 7.50 -7.17
N LEU A 194 -6.14 6.51 -8.05
CA LEU A 194 -6.75 5.23 -7.70
C LEU A 194 -5.86 4.48 -6.71
N GLY A 195 -6.45 4.00 -5.63
CA GLY A 195 -5.72 3.39 -4.52
C GLY A 195 -5.06 2.05 -4.83
N ASP A 196 -5.44 1.43 -5.93
CA ASP A 196 -4.93 0.16 -6.45
C ASP A 196 -3.94 0.32 -7.61
N VAL A 197 -3.67 1.55 -8.03
CA VAL A 197 -2.70 1.86 -9.08
C VAL A 197 -1.31 2.09 -8.49
N ASP A 198 -0.39 1.17 -8.77
CA ASP A 198 1.03 1.36 -8.47
C ASP A 198 1.67 2.34 -9.47
N ALA A 199 1.92 3.56 -9.03
CA ALA A 199 2.53 4.61 -9.84
C ALA A 199 3.97 4.26 -10.30
N SER A 200 4.63 3.30 -9.66
CA SER A 200 5.97 2.83 -10.02
C SER A 200 5.98 1.60 -10.94
N SER A 201 4.79 1.12 -11.33
CA SER A 201 4.68 -0.06 -12.19
C SER A 201 5.28 0.19 -13.58
N PRO A 202 6.09 -0.72 -14.12
CA PRO A 202 6.58 -0.62 -15.49
C PRO A 202 5.45 -0.67 -16.54
N ASN A 203 4.29 -1.24 -16.17
CA ASN A 203 3.12 -1.37 -17.04
C ASN A 203 2.07 -0.28 -16.80
N LEU A 204 2.42 0.79 -16.07
CA LEU A 204 1.49 1.86 -15.69
C LEU A 204 0.71 2.41 -16.89
N MET A 205 1.40 2.72 -17.98
CA MET A 205 0.75 3.28 -19.18
C MET A 205 -0.12 2.29 -19.91
N GLU A 206 0.28 1.03 -19.99
CA GLU A 206 -0.54 -0.03 -20.54
C GLU A 206 -1.83 -0.21 -19.75
N SER A 207 -1.74 -0.24 -18.42
CA SER A 207 -2.90 -0.31 -17.54
C SER A 207 -3.82 0.90 -17.71
N PHE A 208 -3.26 2.12 -17.78
CA PHE A 208 -4.02 3.34 -18.05
C PHE A 208 -4.79 3.25 -19.38
N GLU A 209 -4.11 2.88 -20.47
CA GLU A 209 -4.73 2.79 -21.79
C GLU A 209 -5.81 1.70 -21.89
N GLN A 210 -5.66 0.60 -21.16
CA GLN A 210 -6.64 -0.49 -21.13
C GLN A 210 -7.88 -0.17 -20.31
N THR A 211 -7.75 0.63 -19.25
CA THR A 211 -8.86 0.90 -18.32
C THR A 211 -9.55 2.23 -18.58
N PHE A 212 -8.88 3.21 -19.20
CA PHE A 212 -9.43 4.54 -19.41
C PHE A 212 -10.59 4.55 -20.43
N CYS A 213 -11.79 4.85 -19.94
CA CYS A 213 -13.03 4.92 -20.74
C CYS A 213 -13.28 6.30 -21.32
N GLY A 214 -12.87 7.37 -20.65
CA GLY A 214 -13.11 8.74 -21.12
C GLY A 214 -13.12 9.79 -20.01
N THR A 215 -13.29 11.03 -20.46
CA THR A 215 -13.47 12.20 -19.58
C THR A 215 -14.80 12.87 -19.92
N TYR A 216 -15.62 13.07 -18.90
CA TYR A 216 -16.99 13.53 -19.00
C TYR A 216 -17.19 14.82 -18.18
N LEU A 217 -18.28 15.56 -18.47
CA LEU A 217 -18.55 16.82 -17.79
C LEU A 217 -18.93 16.62 -16.32
N ASP A 218 -19.80 15.66 -16.06
CA ASP A 218 -20.34 15.33 -14.75
C ASP A 218 -20.83 13.88 -14.72
N MET A 219 -21.44 13.45 -13.62
CA MET A 219 -21.94 12.10 -13.44
C MET A 219 -23.13 11.77 -14.39
N GLU A 220 -23.96 12.74 -14.73
CA GLU A 220 -25.03 12.53 -15.69
C GLU A 220 -24.47 12.21 -17.09
N ASP A 221 -23.44 12.95 -17.52
CA ASP A 221 -22.74 12.72 -18.77
C ASP A 221 -22.02 11.35 -18.77
N VAL A 222 -21.45 10.94 -17.64
CA VAL A 222 -20.89 9.59 -17.46
C VAL A 222 -21.96 8.53 -17.74
N VAL A 223 -23.07 8.57 -17.01
CA VAL A 223 -24.15 7.57 -17.14
C VAL A 223 -24.65 7.48 -18.56
N LEU A 224 -24.88 8.62 -19.22
CA LEU A 224 -25.37 8.65 -20.60
C LEU A 224 -24.43 8.03 -21.64
N ASN A 225 -23.11 8.09 -21.38
CA ASN A 225 -22.10 7.66 -22.35
C ASN A 225 -21.47 6.30 -22.06
N VAL A 226 -21.45 5.84 -20.79
CA VAL A 226 -20.85 4.54 -20.43
C VAL A 226 -21.90 3.45 -20.19
N THR A 227 -23.19 3.83 -20.21
CA THR A 227 -24.32 2.90 -20.13
C THR A 227 -25.24 3.06 -21.36
N GLU A 228 -26.23 2.20 -21.49
CA GLU A 228 -27.29 2.30 -22.53
C GLU A 228 -28.47 3.18 -22.08
N MET A 229 -28.25 4.09 -21.13
CA MET A 229 -29.31 4.88 -20.49
C MET A 229 -30.15 5.68 -21.48
N ALA A 230 -29.54 6.27 -22.51
CA ALA A 230 -30.24 7.03 -23.54
C ALA A 230 -31.21 6.15 -24.37
N ASP A 231 -30.78 4.93 -24.65
CA ASP A 231 -31.60 3.95 -25.36
C ASP A 231 -32.75 3.47 -24.48
N TRP A 232 -32.48 3.13 -23.22
CA TRP A 232 -33.48 2.74 -22.22
C TRP A 232 -34.53 3.83 -22.00
N GLU A 233 -34.15 5.09 -21.92
CA GLU A 233 -35.11 6.21 -21.81
C GLU A 233 -35.99 6.33 -23.06
N THR A 234 -35.42 6.10 -24.22
CA THR A 234 -36.17 6.17 -25.49
C THR A 234 -37.17 5.03 -25.61
N GLU A 235 -36.75 3.81 -25.32
CA GLU A 235 -37.61 2.62 -25.33
C GLU A 235 -38.72 2.74 -24.28
N LEU A 236 -38.41 3.17 -23.07
CA LEU A 236 -39.39 3.35 -22.00
C LEU A 236 -40.43 4.41 -22.38
N ARG A 237 -40.00 5.53 -22.97
CA ARG A 237 -40.90 6.59 -23.43
C ARG A 237 -41.85 6.09 -24.51
N GLN A 238 -41.35 5.36 -25.50
CA GLN A 238 -42.19 4.77 -26.55
C GLN A 238 -43.19 3.80 -25.96
N TRP A 239 -42.75 2.87 -25.12
CA TRP A 239 -43.59 1.88 -24.44
C TRP A 239 -44.69 2.54 -23.59
N ALA A 240 -44.38 3.61 -22.86
CA ALA A 240 -45.34 4.35 -22.05
C ALA A 240 -46.35 5.13 -22.88
N MET A 241 -45.95 5.70 -24.03
CA MET A 241 -46.84 6.37 -24.97
C MET A 241 -47.88 5.41 -25.56
N GLU A 242 -47.45 4.23 -26.00
CA GLU A 242 -48.34 3.20 -26.58
C GLU A 242 -49.42 2.76 -25.58
N ARG A 243 -49.17 2.87 -24.27
CA ARG A 243 -50.09 2.48 -23.18
C ARG A 243 -50.87 3.63 -22.56
N GLY A 244 -50.63 4.84 -23.04
CA GLY A 244 -51.28 6.03 -22.48
C GLY A 244 -50.89 6.39 -21.07
N ILE A 245 -49.72 5.93 -20.62
CA ILE A 245 -49.15 6.18 -19.27
C ILE A 245 -47.88 7.00 -19.34
N ALA A 246 -47.68 7.76 -20.41
CA ALA A 246 -46.54 8.67 -20.53
C ALA A 246 -46.46 9.63 -19.32
N GLY A 247 -45.33 9.71 -18.67
CA GLY A 247 -45.14 10.51 -17.44
C GLY A 247 -45.48 9.79 -16.14
N ALA A 248 -46.07 8.56 -16.19
CA ALA A 248 -46.31 7.74 -15.01
C ALA A 248 -45.16 6.76 -14.71
N VAL A 249 -44.17 6.66 -15.60
CA VAL A 249 -42.99 5.80 -15.50
C VAL A 249 -41.72 6.60 -15.77
N SER A 250 -40.69 6.31 -15.04
CA SER A 250 -39.37 6.92 -15.19
C SER A 250 -38.28 5.91 -14.77
N ILE A 251 -37.10 6.09 -15.29
CA ILE A 251 -35.92 5.35 -14.80
C ILE A 251 -35.41 6.04 -13.54
N ASP A 252 -35.06 5.23 -12.54
CA ASP A 252 -34.41 5.71 -11.35
C ASP A 252 -32.92 5.93 -11.65
N ARG A 253 -32.57 7.16 -11.99
CA ARG A 253 -31.20 7.55 -12.33
C ARG A 253 -30.22 7.36 -11.17
N ALA A 254 -30.64 7.56 -9.91
CA ALA A 254 -29.78 7.40 -8.76
C ALA A 254 -29.30 5.95 -8.61
N THR A 255 -30.21 4.98 -8.85
CA THR A 255 -29.84 3.56 -8.88
C THR A 255 -28.86 3.25 -10.02
N ILE A 256 -29.04 3.84 -11.20
CA ILE A 256 -28.11 3.63 -12.31
C ILE A 256 -26.74 4.24 -12.03
N GLU A 257 -26.69 5.42 -11.43
CA GLU A 257 -25.42 6.03 -11.00
C GLU A 257 -24.67 5.16 -9.98
N GLU A 258 -25.36 4.59 -8.98
CA GLU A 258 -24.79 3.67 -8.00
C GLU A 258 -24.22 2.42 -8.69
N GLN A 259 -24.99 1.78 -9.57
CA GLN A 259 -24.55 0.63 -10.34
C GLN A 259 -23.36 0.96 -11.26
N THR A 260 -23.32 2.15 -11.84
CA THR A 260 -22.20 2.61 -12.67
C THR A 260 -20.91 2.71 -11.82
N ARG A 261 -21.02 3.19 -10.58
CA ARG A 261 -19.87 3.26 -9.63
C ARG A 261 -19.42 1.88 -9.13
N GLU A 262 -20.23 0.84 -9.24
CA GLU A 262 -19.82 -0.54 -8.94
C GLU A 262 -18.93 -1.14 -10.04
N VAL A 263 -19.10 -0.71 -11.29
CA VAL A 263 -18.39 -1.23 -12.47
C VAL A 263 -17.19 -0.38 -12.84
N TYR A 264 -17.26 0.93 -12.59
CA TYR A 264 -16.25 1.90 -12.99
C TYR A 264 -15.70 2.66 -11.79
N ASP A 265 -14.40 2.94 -11.81
CA ASP A 265 -13.79 3.93 -10.95
C ASP A 265 -13.95 5.31 -11.59
N ILE A 266 -14.58 6.23 -10.86
CA ILE A 266 -14.88 7.58 -11.32
C ILE A 266 -14.16 8.57 -10.42
N VAL A 267 -13.21 9.31 -11.00
CA VAL A 267 -12.39 10.29 -10.29
C VAL A 267 -12.75 11.70 -10.77
N GLU A 268 -13.24 12.51 -9.85
CA GLU A 268 -13.48 13.93 -10.12
C GLU A 268 -12.19 14.74 -9.98
N LEU A 269 -11.79 15.40 -11.05
CA LEU A 269 -10.60 16.23 -11.10
C LEU A 269 -10.83 17.43 -12.03
N GLU A 270 -10.46 18.63 -11.57
CA GLU A 270 -10.60 19.89 -12.34
C GLU A 270 -12.01 20.10 -12.91
N GLY A 271 -13.06 19.68 -12.14
CA GLY A 271 -14.46 19.84 -12.52
C GLY A 271 -14.93 18.88 -13.62
N ARG A 272 -14.22 17.78 -13.85
CA ARG A 272 -14.57 16.72 -14.80
C ARG A 272 -14.53 15.34 -14.14
N CYS A 273 -15.29 14.41 -14.68
CA CYS A 273 -15.28 13.01 -14.29
C CYS A 273 -14.38 12.22 -15.24
N HIS A 274 -13.34 11.59 -14.71
CA HIS A 274 -12.47 10.66 -15.42
C HIS A 274 -12.88 9.24 -15.06
N VAL A 275 -13.18 8.41 -16.03
CA VAL A 275 -13.78 7.09 -15.85
C VAL A 275 -12.82 6.00 -16.27
N PHE A 276 -12.68 5.00 -15.41
CA PHE A 276 -11.81 3.83 -15.61
C PHE A 276 -12.61 2.56 -15.37
N TYR A 277 -12.41 1.56 -16.21
CA TYR A 277 -13.00 0.23 -16.03
C TYR A 277 -12.21 -0.53 -14.94
N ARG A 278 -12.94 -1.19 -14.01
CA ARG A 278 -12.36 -2.00 -12.94
C ARG A 278 -11.87 -3.35 -13.40
#